data_84f3df6d96210c1ab82e02aafb902af3
#
_entry.id   84f3df6d96210c1ab82e02aafb902af3
#
_cell.length_a   1.000
_cell.length_b   1.000
_cell.length_c   1.000
_cell.angle_alpha   90.00
_cell.angle_beta   90.00
_cell.angle_gamma   90.00
#
_symmetry.space_group_name_H-M   'P 1'
#
loop_
_entity.id
_entity.type
_entity.pdbx_description
1 polymer ?
#
loop_
_entity_poly.entity_id
_entity_poly.type
_entity_poly.pdbx_seq_one_letter_code
_entity_poly.pdbx_strand_id
1 'polypeptide(L)'
;MLRAYSIFDKKSTSFNTPFFALNDEVAQRSFDDLIRDKRTLVGQHPDDFGLFYIGLFDQESGELTAVAGGAVQVCDGMAALGRVLRYDKDFQTMIKQLTAESSES
;
A
#
# COMPACT_ATOMS: atom_id res chain seq x y z
N MET A 1 8.44 9.41 -17.71
CA MET A 1 8.78 9.57 -16.29
C MET A 1 8.08 8.52 -15.44
N LEU A 2 8.75 8.06 -14.40
CA LEU A 2 8.12 7.25 -13.37
C LEU A 2 7.78 8.10 -12.15
N ARG A 3 6.74 7.74 -11.44
CA ARG A 3 6.43 8.32 -10.14
C ARG A 3 7.13 7.53 -9.04
N ALA A 4 7.65 8.23 -8.05
CA ALA A 4 8.25 7.63 -6.86
C ALA A 4 7.24 7.63 -5.71
N TYR A 5 7.12 6.49 -5.06
CA TYR A 5 6.20 6.29 -3.95
C TYR A 5 6.95 5.71 -2.75
N SER A 6 6.40 5.90 -1.58
CA SER A 6 6.91 5.26 -0.37
C SER A 6 5.75 4.98 0.58
N ILE A 7 5.93 3.96 1.40
CA ILE A 7 4.97 3.59 2.43
C ILE A 7 5.44 4.19 3.75
N PHE A 8 4.57 4.98 4.36
CA PHE A 8 4.84 5.61 5.66
C PHE A 8 4.33 4.71 6.78
N ASP A 9 5.18 4.48 7.77
CA ASP A 9 4.86 3.73 8.98
C ASP A 9 4.62 4.71 10.12
N LYS A 10 3.39 4.78 10.60
CA LYS A 10 2.98 5.70 11.68
C LYS A 10 3.65 5.35 13.01
N LYS A 11 3.97 4.09 13.24
CA LYS A 11 4.59 3.65 14.50
C LYS A 11 6.05 4.05 14.59
N SER A 12 6.82 3.82 13.51
CA SER A 12 8.21 4.25 13.45
C SER A 12 8.37 5.71 13.03
N THR A 13 7.28 6.34 12.55
CA THR A 13 7.25 7.71 12.00
C THR A 13 8.28 7.91 10.91
N SER A 14 8.37 6.94 10.00
CA SER A 14 9.34 6.96 8.91
C SER A 14 8.77 6.37 7.64
N PHE A 15 9.35 6.79 6.51
CA PHE A 15 9.05 6.22 5.20
C PHE A 15 9.94 5.02 4.93
N ASN A 16 9.37 4.00 4.29
CA ASN A 16 10.13 2.85 3.81
C ASN A 16 10.91 3.22 2.55
N THR A 17 11.73 2.28 2.07
CA THR A 17 12.47 2.44 0.82
C THR A 17 11.51 2.78 -0.32
N PRO A 18 11.80 3.83 -1.11
CA PRO A 18 10.94 4.19 -2.23
C PRO A 18 10.85 3.11 -3.30
N PHE A 19 9.72 3.08 -3.99
CA PHE A 19 9.54 2.28 -5.19
C PHE A 19 8.92 3.13 -6.29
N PHE A 20 8.98 2.63 -7.52
CA PHE A 20 8.56 3.39 -8.69
C PHE A 20 7.39 2.72 -9.39
N ALA A 21 6.48 3.53 -9.90
CA ALA A 21 5.32 3.06 -10.65
C ALA A 21 4.91 4.11 -11.68
N LEU A 22 4.20 3.68 -12.71
CA LEU A 22 3.75 4.56 -13.78
C LEU A 22 2.73 5.59 -13.31
N ASN A 23 1.85 5.18 -12.37
CA ASN A 23 0.77 6.03 -11.87
C ASN A 23 0.29 5.51 -10.51
N ASP A 24 -0.65 6.25 -9.93
CA ASP A 24 -1.20 5.93 -8.60
C ASP A 24 -1.91 4.57 -8.57
N GLU A 25 -2.60 4.19 -9.64
CA GLU A 25 -3.32 2.90 -9.68
C GLU A 25 -2.36 1.72 -9.61
N VAL A 26 -1.23 1.80 -10.31
CA VAL A 26 -0.20 0.75 -10.26
C VAL A 26 0.43 0.70 -8.87
N ALA A 27 0.72 1.86 -8.29
CA ALA A 27 1.27 1.93 -6.93
C ALA A 27 0.29 1.39 -5.90
N GLN A 28 -1.00 1.71 -6.03
CA GLN A 28 -2.04 1.17 -5.15
C GLN A 28 -2.16 -0.34 -5.24
N ARG A 29 -2.02 -0.90 -6.45
CA ARG A 29 -2.02 -2.35 -6.63
C ARG A 29 -0.90 -3.01 -5.85
N SER A 30 0.31 -2.43 -5.91
CA SER A 30 1.44 -2.93 -5.13
C SER A 30 1.18 -2.84 -3.62
N PHE A 31 0.57 -1.75 -3.18
CA PHE A 31 0.21 -1.57 -1.77
C PHE A 31 -0.87 -2.59 -1.34
N ASP A 32 -1.87 -2.80 -2.17
CA ASP A 32 -2.93 -3.80 -1.93
C ASP A 32 -2.35 -5.22 -1.81
N ASP A 33 -1.32 -5.54 -2.61
CA ASP A 33 -0.65 -6.83 -2.52
C ASP A 33 0.03 -7.01 -1.16
N LEU A 34 0.62 -5.96 -0.61
CA LEU A 34 1.18 -6.00 0.75
C LEU A 34 0.09 -6.18 1.81
N ILE A 35 -1.05 -5.51 1.64
CA ILE A 35 -2.20 -5.66 2.54
C ILE A 35 -2.70 -7.11 2.58
N ARG A 36 -2.72 -7.79 1.42
CA ARG A 36 -3.11 -9.21 1.34
C ARG A 36 -2.12 -10.14 1.99
N ASP A 37 -0.85 -9.77 2.00
CA ASP A 37 0.23 -10.64 2.48
C ASP A 37 0.39 -10.50 4.00
N LYS A 38 -0.17 -11.45 4.73
CA LYS A 38 -0.14 -11.46 6.20
C LYS A 38 1.25 -11.77 6.77
N ARG A 39 2.22 -12.07 5.93
CA ARG A 39 3.62 -12.21 6.33
C ARG A 39 4.31 -10.85 6.47
N THR A 40 3.75 -9.79 5.90
CA THR A 40 4.31 -8.43 5.98
C THR A 40 3.72 -7.67 7.17
N LEU A 41 4.46 -6.68 7.66
CA LEU A 41 3.95 -5.77 8.69
C LEU A 41 2.74 -4.99 8.19
N VAL A 42 2.75 -4.59 6.93
CA VAL A 42 1.63 -3.87 6.32
C VAL A 42 0.35 -4.72 6.37
N GLY A 43 0.46 -5.99 6.02
CA GLY A 43 -0.67 -6.92 6.05
C GLY A 43 -1.14 -7.24 7.47
N GLN A 44 -0.23 -7.25 8.45
CA GLN A 44 -0.57 -7.51 9.85
C GLN A 44 -1.20 -6.29 10.53
N HIS A 45 -0.76 -5.07 10.15
CA HIS A 45 -1.16 -3.83 10.80
C HIS A 45 -1.51 -2.76 9.76
N PRO A 46 -2.55 -2.99 8.93
CA PRO A 46 -2.85 -2.06 7.83
C PRO A 46 -3.19 -0.64 8.31
N ASP A 47 -3.70 -0.48 9.52
CA ASP A 47 -4.03 0.83 10.09
C ASP A 47 -2.79 1.68 10.41
N ASP A 48 -1.60 1.08 10.47
CA ASP A 48 -0.35 1.79 10.76
C ASP A 48 0.33 2.36 9.50
N PHE A 49 -0.13 2.01 8.30
CA PHE A 49 0.59 2.30 7.06
C PHE A 49 -0.24 3.14 6.10
N GLY A 50 0.47 3.94 5.29
CA GLY A 50 -0.13 4.73 4.22
C GLY A 50 0.79 4.79 3.01
N LEU A 51 0.20 4.90 1.83
CA LEU A 51 0.92 5.04 0.56
C LEU A 51 1.02 6.53 0.21
N PHE A 52 2.23 7.00 -0.10
CA PHE A 52 2.50 8.39 -0.44
C PHE A 52 3.21 8.50 -1.78
N TYR A 53 2.85 9.54 -2.52
CA TYR A 53 3.56 10.00 -3.70
C TYR A 53 4.62 11.00 -3.25
N ILE A 54 5.90 10.74 -3.56
CA ILE A 54 7.01 11.52 -3.02
C ILE A 54 7.87 12.21 -4.08
N GLY A 55 7.77 11.83 -5.35
CA GLY A 55 8.61 12.46 -6.37
C GLY A 55 8.42 11.90 -7.77
N LEU A 56 9.23 12.42 -8.69
CA LEU A 56 9.28 12.01 -10.09
C LEU A 56 10.70 11.57 -10.44
N PHE A 57 10.80 10.51 -11.21
CA PHE A 57 12.06 9.99 -11.71
C PHE A 57 12.10 10.10 -13.23
N ASP A 58 13.09 10.83 -13.75
CA ASP A 58 13.36 10.93 -15.18
C ASP A 58 14.31 9.81 -15.59
N GLN A 59 13.78 8.84 -16.33
CA GLN A 59 14.55 7.67 -16.78
C GLN A 59 15.63 8.02 -17.79
N GLU A 60 15.52 9.17 -18.49
CA GLU A 60 16.52 9.59 -19.47
C GLU A 60 17.71 10.29 -18.82
N SER A 61 17.45 11.17 -17.86
CA SER A 61 18.49 11.94 -17.19
C SER A 61 18.98 11.34 -15.87
N GLY A 62 18.16 10.47 -15.25
CA GLY A 62 18.41 9.98 -13.91
C GLY A 62 18.03 10.96 -12.82
N GLU A 63 17.41 12.09 -13.16
CA GLU A 63 17.00 13.11 -12.20
C GLU A 63 15.83 12.62 -11.37
N LEU A 64 15.95 12.76 -10.05
CA LEU A 64 14.89 12.45 -9.10
C LEU A 64 14.45 13.76 -8.45
N THR A 65 13.20 14.16 -8.68
CA THR A 65 12.66 15.44 -8.22
C THR A 65 11.58 15.20 -7.17
N ALA A 66 11.71 15.85 -6.02
CA ALA A 66 10.72 15.77 -4.96
C ALA A 66 9.40 16.47 -5.38
N VAL A 67 8.28 15.98 -4.84
CA VAL A 67 6.98 16.65 -5.02
C VAL A 67 7.03 18.03 -4.34
N ALA A 68 6.61 19.06 -5.07
CA ALA A 68 6.48 20.40 -4.52
C ALA A 68 5.49 20.40 -3.35
N GLY A 69 5.90 20.94 -2.21
CA GLY A 69 5.06 20.98 -1.01
C GLY A 69 5.13 19.72 -0.15
N GLY A 70 5.95 18.73 -0.54
CA GLY A 70 6.17 17.51 0.24
C GLY A 70 5.33 16.31 -0.21
N ALA A 71 5.48 15.21 0.48
CA ALA A 71 4.80 13.96 0.17
C ALA A 71 3.27 14.11 0.23
N VAL A 72 2.59 13.49 -0.74
CA VAL A 72 1.12 13.54 -0.87
C VAL A 72 0.56 12.16 -0.61
N GLN A 73 -0.38 12.05 0.33
CA GLN A 73 -1.01 10.76 0.62
C GLN A 73 -1.91 10.34 -0.54
N VAL A 74 -1.67 9.13 -1.05
CA VAL A 74 -2.48 8.52 -2.10
C VAL A 74 -3.60 7.69 -1.48
N CYS A 75 -3.26 6.94 -0.42
CA CYS A 75 -4.19 5.98 0.17
C CYS A 75 -3.69 5.59 1.55
N ASP A 76 -4.59 5.39 2.50
CA ASP A 76 -4.22 4.77 3.79
C ASP A 76 -4.46 3.26 3.76
N GLY A 77 -3.86 2.55 4.73
CA GLY A 77 -3.94 1.10 4.79
C GLY A 77 -5.36 0.58 5.02
N MET A 78 -6.20 1.31 5.73
CA MET A 78 -7.58 0.90 5.97
C MET A 78 -8.44 1.03 4.71
N ALA A 79 -8.20 2.05 3.89
CA ALA A 79 -8.87 2.18 2.60
C ALA A 79 -8.43 1.05 1.64
N ALA A 80 -7.14 0.70 1.65
CA ALA A 80 -6.62 -0.42 0.87
C ALA A 80 -7.23 -1.76 1.34
N LEU A 81 -7.33 -1.97 2.64
CA LEU A 81 -7.98 -3.15 3.20
C LEU A 81 -9.44 -3.23 2.76
N GLY A 82 -10.15 -2.12 2.77
CA GLY A 82 -11.54 -2.07 2.30
C GLY A 82 -11.68 -2.50 0.84
N ARG A 83 -10.75 -2.07 -0.04
CA ARG A 83 -10.74 -2.52 -1.45
C ARG A 83 -10.49 -4.01 -1.57
N VAL A 84 -9.49 -4.52 -0.85
CA VAL A 84 -9.14 -5.94 -0.86
C VAL A 84 -10.32 -6.79 -0.41
N LEU A 85 -10.99 -6.38 0.67
CA LEU A 85 -12.15 -7.11 1.20
C LEU A 85 -13.35 -7.11 0.25
N ARG A 86 -13.55 -6.02 -0.51
CA ARG A 86 -14.69 -5.91 -1.43
C ARG A 86 -14.48 -6.61 -2.77
N TYR A 87 -13.25 -6.56 -3.30
CA TYR A 87 -12.99 -6.92 -4.69
C TYR A 87 -12.09 -8.12 -4.88
N ASP A 88 -11.46 -8.64 -3.81
CA ASP A 88 -10.60 -9.82 -3.88
C ASP A 88 -11.37 -11.04 -3.41
N LYS A 89 -11.82 -11.87 -4.37
CA LYS A 89 -12.63 -13.05 -4.08
C LYS A 89 -11.87 -14.10 -3.26
N ASP A 90 -10.60 -14.29 -3.55
CA ASP A 90 -9.78 -15.26 -2.83
C ASP A 90 -9.61 -14.84 -1.37
N PHE A 91 -9.34 -13.57 -1.14
CA PHE A 91 -9.20 -13.02 0.20
C PHE A 91 -10.54 -13.08 0.95
N GLN A 92 -11.65 -12.74 0.28
CA GLN A 92 -13.00 -12.85 0.86
C GLN A 92 -13.32 -14.28 1.25
N THR A 93 -12.98 -15.24 0.41
CA THR A 93 -13.19 -16.68 0.68
C THR A 93 -12.41 -17.10 1.91
N MET A 94 -11.15 -16.70 2.01
CA MET A 94 -10.30 -16.99 3.17
C MET A 94 -10.91 -16.42 4.47
N ILE A 95 -11.38 -15.19 4.45
CA ILE A 95 -12.00 -14.54 5.61
C ILE A 95 -13.29 -15.26 6.01
N LYS A 96 -14.12 -15.65 5.04
CA LYS A 96 -15.35 -16.40 5.31
C LYS A 96 -15.06 -17.76 5.96
N GLN A 97 -14.02 -18.46 5.50
CA GLN A 97 -13.62 -19.73 6.11
C GLN A 97 -13.17 -19.57 7.54
N LEU A 98 -12.35 -18.55 7.82
CA LEU A 98 -11.91 -18.27 9.18
C LEU A 98 -13.08 -17.91 10.11
N THR A 99 -14.02 -17.12 9.60
CA THR A 99 -15.22 -16.74 10.35
C THR A 99 -16.11 -17.96 10.64
N ALA A 100 -16.29 -18.85 9.65
CA ALA A 100 -17.06 -20.07 9.82
C ALA A 100 -16.43 -20.99 10.87
N GLU A 101 -15.12 -21.18 10.84
CA GLU A 101 -14.38 -21.95 11.83
C GLU A 101 -14.55 -21.37 13.23
N SER A 102 -14.51 -20.05 13.35
CA SER A 102 -14.71 -19.36 14.64
C SER A 102 -16.12 -19.54 15.17
N SER A 103 -17.14 -19.60 14.30
CA SER A 103 -18.53 -19.74 14.71
C SER A 103 -18.90 -21.15 15.12
N GLU A 104 -18.15 -22.16 14.70
CA GLU A 104 -18.37 -23.55 15.07
C GLU A 104 -17.77 -23.93 16.43
N SER A 105 -16.91 -23.09 16.96
CA SER A 105 -16.30 -23.31 18.27
C SER A 105 -17.11 -22.63 19.36
#